data_9f9719f9e9154c7ccaca8c9813c89c7f
#
_entry.id   9f9719f9e9154c7ccaca8c9813c89c7f
#
_cell.length_a   1.000
_cell.length_b   1.000
_cell.length_c   1.000
_cell.angle_alpha   90.00
_cell.angle_beta   90.00
_cell.angle_gamma   90.00
#
_symmetry.space_group_name_H-M   'P 1'
#
loop_
_entity.id
_entity.type
_entity.pdbx_description
1 polymer ?
#
loop_
_entity_poly.entity_id
_entity_poly.type
_entity_poly.pdbx_seq_one_letter_code
_entity_poly.pdbx_strand_id
1 'polypeptide(L)'
;LGGENGNQGALNMPYGYALLEDAPNPEAGKLFMDYVLSLEGQQHFLDAYVRPIRSSEMELPDEFIDSAEYDRTEFQVDYNQLVEQQDSIIQEITRGANI
;
A
#
# COMPACT_ATOMS: atom_id res chain seq x y z
N LEU A 1 -0.83 -14.83 -10.34
CA LEU A 1 -0.89 -14.62 -8.90
C LEU A 1 -1.74 -15.69 -8.22
N GLY A 2 -1.41 -15.93 -6.97
CA GLY A 2 -2.17 -16.85 -6.15
C GLY A 2 -1.66 -18.29 -6.17
N GLY A 3 -0.53 -18.54 -6.80
CA GLY A 3 0.11 -19.83 -6.79
C GLY A 3 -0.74 -20.98 -7.30
N GLU A 4 -0.28 -22.19 -7.08
CA GLU A 4 -1.01 -23.37 -7.46
C GLU A 4 -2.29 -23.49 -6.61
N ASN A 5 -3.42 -23.67 -7.25
CA ASN A 5 -4.75 -23.73 -6.65
C ASN A 5 -5.20 -22.41 -6.00
N GLY A 6 -4.54 -21.30 -6.26
CA GLY A 6 -4.90 -19.99 -5.71
C GLY A 6 -4.70 -19.85 -4.20
N ASN A 7 -3.84 -20.68 -3.62
CA ASN A 7 -3.62 -20.71 -2.17
C ASN A 7 -2.54 -19.74 -1.67
N GLN A 8 -1.78 -19.14 -2.56
CA GLN A 8 -0.82 -18.10 -2.19
C GLN A 8 -1.51 -16.76 -2.21
N GLY A 9 -1.54 -16.08 -1.07
CA GLY A 9 -2.15 -14.77 -0.95
C GLY A 9 -1.28 -13.66 -1.54
N ALA A 10 -1.92 -12.61 -2.03
CA ALA A 10 -1.26 -11.34 -2.32
C ALA A 10 -1.34 -10.46 -1.09
N LEU A 11 -0.29 -9.70 -0.83
CA LEU A 11 -0.26 -8.76 0.29
C LEU A 11 -0.44 -7.34 -0.24
N ASN A 12 -1.45 -6.65 0.26
CA ASN A 12 -1.66 -5.24 -0.03
C ASN A 12 -0.89 -4.41 0.98
N MET A 13 0.08 -3.62 0.50
CA MET A 13 0.90 -2.74 1.33
C MET A 13 0.61 -1.29 0.94
N PRO A 14 -0.41 -0.67 1.53
CA PRO A 14 -0.77 0.69 1.15
C PRO A 14 0.23 1.71 1.69
N TYR A 15 0.53 2.71 0.86
CA TYR A 15 1.21 3.91 1.30
C TYR A 15 0.16 4.92 1.76
N GLY A 16 0.49 5.69 2.77
CA GLY A 16 -0.44 6.67 3.31
C GLY A 16 0.17 8.04 3.48
N TYR A 17 -0.69 9.04 3.55
CA TYR A 17 -0.33 10.41 3.86
C TYR A 17 -1.16 10.90 5.03
N ALA A 18 -0.56 11.75 5.83
CA ALA A 18 -1.28 12.43 6.89
C ALA A 18 -0.75 13.85 7.06
N LEU A 19 -1.64 14.78 7.30
CA LEU A 19 -1.25 16.13 7.72
C LEU A 19 -1.14 16.11 9.24
N LEU A 20 0.04 16.46 9.73
CA LEU A 20 0.29 16.46 11.17
C LEU A 20 -0.46 17.62 11.84
N GLU A 21 -0.93 17.37 13.06
CA GLU A 21 -1.43 18.43 13.92
C GLU A 21 -0.28 19.41 14.20
N ASP A 22 -0.57 20.70 14.19
CA ASP A 22 0.44 21.74 14.37
C ASP A 22 1.56 21.73 13.32
N ALA A 23 1.28 21.27 12.12
CA ALA A 23 2.24 21.32 11.02
C ALA A 23 2.69 22.76 10.77
N PRO A 24 3.99 22.99 10.48
CA PRO A 24 4.50 24.37 10.30
C PRO A 24 3.89 25.11 9.11
N ASN A 25 3.46 24.38 8.07
CA ASN A 25 2.87 24.97 6.87
C ASN A 25 1.66 24.16 6.42
N PRO A 26 0.54 24.19 7.17
CA PRO A 26 -0.60 23.31 6.90
C PRO A 26 -1.26 23.54 5.53
N GLU A 27 -1.31 24.79 5.07
CA GLU A 27 -1.90 25.11 3.76
C GLU A 27 -1.07 24.53 2.62
N ALA A 28 0.25 24.63 2.70
CA ALA A 28 1.15 24.01 1.72
C ALA A 28 1.04 22.49 1.76
N GLY A 29 0.91 21.91 2.96
CA GLY A 29 0.70 20.47 3.12
C GLY A 29 -0.58 19.99 2.46
N LYS A 30 -1.67 20.73 2.62
CA LYS A 30 -2.94 20.43 1.97
C LYS A 30 -2.86 20.51 0.45
N LEU A 31 -2.20 21.55 -0.08
CA LEU A 31 -1.98 21.69 -1.52
C LEU A 31 -1.18 20.53 -2.08
N PHE A 32 -0.15 20.08 -1.36
CA PHE A 32 0.63 18.92 -1.76
C PHE A 32 -0.21 17.66 -1.79
N MET A 33 -1.05 17.43 -0.77
CA MET A 33 -1.96 16.29 -0.72
C MET A 33 -2.95 16.31 -1.88
N ASP A 34 -3.52 17.49 -2.18
CA ASP A 34 -4.43 17.66 -3.33
C ASP A 34 -3.73 17.32 -4.65
N TYR A 35 -2.49 17.75 -4.82
CA TYR A 35 -1.71 17.42 -6.00
C TYR A 35 -1.44 15.91 -6.10
N VAL A 36 -1.01 15.29 -5.01
CA VAL A 36 -0.72 13.85 -4.96
C VAL A 36 -1.94 13.03 -5.34
N LEU A 37 -3.13 13.45 -4.91
CA LEU A 37 -4.38 12.75 -5.20
C LEU A 37 -4.98 13.11 -6.55
N SER A 38 -4.43 14.10 -7.26
CA SER A 38 -4.85 14.44 -8.62
C SER A 38 -4.44 13.34 -9.60
N LEU A 39 -5.06 13.32 -10.80
CA LEU A 39 -4.65 12.36 -11.83
C LEU A 39 -3.18 12.54 -12.23
N GLU A 40 -2.72 13.80 -12.32
CA GLU A 40 -1.32 14.09 -12.62
C GLU A 40 -0.37 13.54 -11.55
N GLY A 41 -0.69 13.77 -10.27
CA GLY A 41 0.10 13.22 -9.16
C GLY A 41 0.08 11.70 -9.14
N GLN A 42 -1.06 11.10 -9.38
CA GLN A 42 -1.21 9.65 -9.40
C GLN A 42 -0.45 9.00 -10.58
N GLN A 43 -0.27 9.74 -11.68
CA GLN A 43 0.52 9.26 -12.80
C GLN A 43 1.98 9.01 -12.41
N HIS A 44 2.54 9.81 -11.51
CA HIS A 44 3.90 9.60 -11.01
C HIS A 44 4.04 8.26 -10.29
N PHE A 45 3.03 7.86 -9.53
CA PHE A 45 3.03 6.53 -8.88
C PHE A 45 2.95 5.43 -9.92
N LEU A 46 2.11 5.58 -10.93
CA LEU A 46 2.00 4.62 -12.01
C LEU A 46 3.33 4.46 -12.76
N ASP A 47 4.01 5.57 -13.04
CA ASP A 47 5.31 5.57 -13.71
C ASP A 47 6.37 4.83 -12.87
N ALA A 48 6.21 4.80 -11.56
CA ALA A 48 7.06 4.06 -10.63
C ALA A 48 6.56 2.63 -10.35
N TYR A 49 5.59 2.14 -11.13
CA TYR A 49 4.96 0.82 -10.99
C TYR A 49 4.28 0.62 -9.62
N VAL A 50 3.82 1.71 -9.01
CA VAL A 50 2.97 1.66 -7.82
C VAL A 50 1.53 1.86 -8.25
N ARG A 51 0.64 0.98 -7.81
CA ARG A 51 -0.78 1.07 -8.20
C ARG A 51 -1.41 2.33 -7.63
N PRO A 52 -1.89 3.25 -8.49
CA PRO A 52 -2.52 4.48 -8.02
C PRO A 52 -3.88 4.21 -7.36
N ILE A 53 -4.25 5.06 -6.41
CA ILE A 53 -5.57 4.99 -5.79
C ILE A 53 -6.69 5.32 -6.78
N ARG A 54 -6.39 6.10 -7.82
CA ARG A 54 -7.34 6.47 -8.88
C ARG A 54 -7.20 5.61 -10.13
N SER A 55 -6.76 4.36 -9.96
CA SER A 55 -6.48 3.46 -11.08
C SER A 55 -7.66 3.23 -12.00
N SER A 56 -8.90 3.30 -11.50
CA SER A 56 -10.12 3.15 -12.31
C SER A 56 -10.33 4.29 -13.32
N GLU A 57 -9.66 5.43 -13.13
CA GLU A 57 -9.74 6.62 -13.99
C GLU A 57 -8.51 6.78 -14.86
N MET A 58 -7.59 5.82 -14.84
CA MET A 58 -6.29 5.89 -15.52
C MET A 58 -6.10 4.71 -16.44
N GLU A 59 -5.30 4.91 -17.49
CA GLU A 59 -4.89 3.85 -18.39
C GLU A 59 -3.68 3.12 -17.77
N LEU A 60 -3.87 1.85 -17.44
CA LEU A 60 -2.83 1.05 -16.79
C LEU A 60 -2.04 0.26 -17.84
N PRO A 61 -0.70 0.14 -17.66
CA PRO A 61 0.10 -0.75 -18.49
C PRO A 61 -0.36 -2.22 -18.38
N ASP A 62 -0.08 -3.00 -19.42
CA ASP A 62 -0.46 -4.41 -19.47
C ASP A 62 0.20 -5.24 -18.35
N GLU A 63 1.31 -4.78 -17.82
CA GLU A 63 2.02 -5.45 -16.73
C GLU A 63 1.26 -5.37 -15.40
N PHE A 64 0.32 -4.42 -15.27
CA PHE A 64 -0.50 -4.33 -14.07
C PHE A 64 -1.61 -5.37 -14.10
N ILE A 65 -1.71 -6.12 -13.03
CA ILE A 65 -2.73 -7.14 -12.88
C ILE A 65 -4.06 -6.46 -12.51
N ASP A 66 -5.15 -6.99 -13.07
CA ASP A 66 -6.50 -6.50 -12.76
C ASP A 66 -6.75 -6.51 -11.25
N SER A 67 -7.39 -5.45 -10.76
CA SER A 67 -7.75 -5.31 -9.36
C SER A 67 -8.54 -6.51 -8.83
N ALA A 68 -9.40 -7.09 -9.66
CA ALA A 68 -10.19 -8.27 -9.29
C ALA A 68 -9.31 -9.48 -8.94
N GLU A 69 -8.17 -9.64 -9.59
CA GLU A 69 -7.22 -10.70 -9.26
C GLU A 69 -6.61 -10.50 -7.87
N TYR A 70 -6.26 -9.26 -7.53
CA TYR A 70 -5.75 -8.93 -6.20
C TYR A 70 -6.82 -9.14 -5.14
N ASP A 71 -8.05 -8.68 -5.40
CA ASP A 71 -9.15 -8.84 -4.45
C ASP A 71 -9.42 -10.31 -4.14
N ARG A 72 -9.29 -11.17 -5.15
CA ARG A 72 -9.48 -12.60 -5.00
C ARG A 72 -8.38 -13.28 -4.19
N THR A 73 -7.15 -12.78 -4.31
CA THR A 73 -5.96 -13.40 -3.72
C THR A 73 -5.41 -12.64 -2.52
N GLU A 74 -5.94 -11.45 -2.23
CA GLU A 74 -5.44 -10.61 -1.14
C GLU A 74 -5.62 -11.29 0.21
N PHE A 75 -4.54 -11.37 0.97
CA PHE A 75 -4.58 -11.82 2.35
C PHE A 75 -5.16 -10.70 3.21
N GLN A 76 -6.20 -11.02 3.96
CA GLN A 76 -6.87 -10.05 4.82
C GLN A 76 -6.07 -9.91 6.12
N VAL A 77 -5.45 -8.73 6.31
CA VAL A 77 -4.64 -8.45 7.49
C VAL A 77 -5.50 -7.77 8.55
N ASP A 78 -5.51 -8.34 9.76
CA ASP A 78 -6.05 -7.65 10.92
C ASP A 78 -4.93 -6.77 11.48
N TYR A 79 -4.98 -5.48 11.15
CA TYR A 79 -3.94 -4.53 11.54
C TYR A 79 -3.88 -4.30 13.04
N ASN A 80 -4.99 -4.37 13.75
CA ASN A 80 -5.01 -4.26 15.20
C ASN A 80 -4.25 -5.41 15.86
N GLN A 81 -4.51 -6.63 15.39
CA GLN A 81 -3.80 -7.81 15.87
C GLN A 81 -2.31 -7.73 15.53
N LEU A 82 -1.98 -7.26 14.32
CA LEU A 82 -0.60 -7.11 13.90
C LEU A 82 0.16 -6.13 14.80
N VAL A 83 -0.45 -5.00 15.15
CA VAL A 83 0.15 -4.01 16.06
C VAL A 83 0.36 -4.60 17.44
N GLU A 84 -0.62 -5.33 17.96
CA GLU A 84 -0.51 -5.99 19.28
C GLU A 84 0.62 -7.03 19.33
N GLN A 85 0.88 -7.70 18.21
CA GLN A 85 1.87 -8.76 18.12
C GLN A 85 3.22 -8.31 17.57
N GLN A 86 3.36 -7.03 17.23
CA GLN A 86 4.54 -6.51 16.54
C GLN A 86 5.83 -6.85 17.27
N ASP A 87 5.91 -6.57 18.56
CA ASP A 87 7.12 -6.83 19.35
C ASP A 87 7.45 -8.31 19.42
N SER A 88 6.44 -9.14 19.60
CA SER A 88 6.59 -10.59 19.63
C SER A 88 7.11 -11.12 18.29
N ILE A 89 6.57 -10.64 17.18
CA ILE A 89 7.00 -11.04 15.83
C ILE A 89 8.46 -10.65 15.61
N ILE A 90 8.84 -9.42 15.97
CA ILE A 90 10.21 -8.93 15.81
C ILE A 90 11.18 -9.78 16.66
N GLN A 91 10.82 -10.10 17.89
CA GLN A 91 11.63 -10.93 18.76
C GLN A 91 11.81 -12.35 18.19
N GLU A 92 10.75 -12.95 17.65
CA GLU A 92 10.83 -14.27 17.06
C GLU A 92 11.72 -14.30 15.82
N ILE A 93 11.58 -13.30 14.95
CA ILE A 93 12.42 -13.17 13.74
C ILE A 93 13.89 -12.98 14.14
N THR A 94 14.16 -12.11 15.09
CA THR A 94 15.52 -11.84 15.57
C THR A 94 16.15 -13.10 16.17
N ARG A 95 15.40 -13.81 16.98
CA ARG A 95 15.88 -15.07 17.60
C ARG A 95 16.16 -16.12 16.53
N GLY A 96 15.24 -16.29 15.58
CA GLY A 96 15.38 -17.28 14.51
C GLY A 96 16.54 -16.96 13.57
N ALA A 97 16.81 -15.67 13.31
CA ALA A 97 17.93 -15.21 12.49
C ALA A 97 19.25 -15.18 13.27
N ASN A 98 19.22 -15.38 14.57
CA ASN A 98 20.40 -15.37 15.44
C ASN A 98 21.13 -14.02 15.39
N ILE A 99 20.36 -12.95 15.36
CA ILE A 99 20.86 -11.57 15.29
C ILE A 99 20.91 -10.95 16.69
#